data_c3e25a0a797254306dbe032ec807f880
#
_entry.id   c3e25a0a797254306dbe032ec807f880
#
_cell.length_a   1.000
_cell.length_b   1.000
_cell.length_c   1.000
_cell.angle_alpha   90.00
_cell.angle_beta   90.00
_cell.angle_gamma   90.00
#
_symmetry.space_group_name_H-M   'P 1'
#
loop_
_entity.id
_entity.type
_entity.pdbx_description
1 polymer ?
#
loop_
_entity_poly.entity_id
_entity_poly.type
_entity_poly.pdbx_seq_one_letter_code
_entity_poly.pdbx_strand_id
1 'polypeptide(L)'
;MPLIGEEWWIELHVIVVFIDGVGLGEPSLENPFVFTETPFLKKLLRGNPLTRETSGFHNEEATLWALDAQLGVSGLPQSATGQATLFTGINAPRRLGYHLNGFPNQPLRELLAAEGIFTSLREKGYRCTFVNAYRPKFFEKLKQGLPGSRYSCSTLVTYYGKLPFYNLDDLKAGKALYMDLTNELLNEMGFSVTEITPEEAGKRLVKIGSNFDFT
;
A
#
# COMPACT_ATOMS: atom_id res chain seq x y z
N MET A 1 32.26 -29.45 -24.76
CA MET A 1 31.40 -28.26 -24.89
C MET A 1 30.40 -28.29 -23.75
N PRO A 2 30.50 -27.48 -22.72
CA PRO A 2 29.45 -27.43 -21.71
C PRO A 2 28.23 -26.69 -22.30
N LEU A 3 27.08 -27.29 -22.11
CA LEU A 3 25.78 -26.73 -22.49
C LEU A 3 25.57 -25.42 -21.76
N ILE A 4 25.23 -24.41 -22.52
CA ILE A 4 24.99 -23.03 -22.10
C ILE A 4 23.78 -22.99 -21.17
N GLY A 5 24.03 -22.58 -19.93
CA GLY A 5 23.19 -21.82 -19.02
C GLY A 5 21.72 -22.19 -18.95
N GLU A 6 21.34 -22.99 -17.96
CA GLU A 6 20.06 -22.76 -17.29
C GLU A 6 20.09 -21.36 -16.71
N GLU A 7 19.45 -20.39 -17.37
CA GLU A 7 19.17 -19.09 -16.80
C GLU A 7 18.25 -19.34 -15.59
N TRP A 8 18.80 -19.20 -14.40
CA TRP A 8 18.03 -19.22 -13.16
C TRP A 8 17.19 -17.96 -13.10
N TRP A 9 15.98 -18.01 -13.62
CA TRP A 9 15.00 -16.96 -13.44
C TRP A 9 14.56 -16.96 -11.98
N ILE A 10 15.03 -15.99 -11.22
CA ILE A 10 14.49 -15.74 -9.88
C ILE A 10 13.09 -15.15 -10.10
N GLU A 11 12.06 -15.92 -9.76
CA GLU A 11 10.69 -15.38 -9.73
C GLU A 11 10.60 -14.40 -8.58
N LEU A 12 10.54 -13.09 -8.90
CA LEU A 12 10.48 -12.02 -7.92
C LEU A 12 9.03 -11.65 -7.66
N HIS A 13 8.60 -11.76 -6.41
CA HIS A 13 7.32 -11.27 -5.93
C HIS A 13 7.51 -10.00 -5.11
N VAL A 14 6.87 -8.92 -5.51
CA VAL A 14 6.90 -7.64 -4.79
C VAL A 14 5.61 -7.43 -4.02
N ILE A 15 5.72 -7.23 -2.71
CA ILE A 15 4.59 -6.86 -1.84
C ILE A 15 4.82 -5.45 -1.33
N VAL A 16 3.87 -4.56 -1.58
CA VAL A 16 3.88 -3.18 -1.07
C VAL A 16 2.84 -3.04 0.03
N VAL A 17 3.30 -2.72 1.24
CA VAL A 17 2.43 -2.40 2.38
C VAL A 17 2.49 -0.90 2.62
N PHE A 18 1.40 -0.20 2.34
CA PHE A 18 1.28 1.23 2.59
C PHE A 18 0.55 1.47 3.91
N ILE A 19 1.21 2.17 4.83
CA ILE A 19 0.66 2.56 6.12
C ILE A 19 0.50 4.07 6.14
N ASP A 20 -0.74 4.53 6.02
CA ASP A 20 -1.05 5.97 5.99
C ASP A 20 -0.81 6.61 7.37
N GLY A 21 -0.27 7.81 7.38
CA GLY A 21 -0.01 8.58 8.59
C GLY A 21 1.23 8.16 9.40
N VAL A 22 2.00 7.15 8.94
CA VAL A 22 3.26 6.74 9.57
C VAL A 22 4.44 7.43 8.88
N GLY A 23 5.30 8.03 9.69
CA GLY A 23 6.54 8.66 9.22
C GLY A 23 7.65 8.55 10.25
N LEU A 24 8.88 8.82 9.84
CA LEU A 24 10.03 8.82 10.72
C LEU A 24 10.08 10.14 11.53
N GLY A 25 9.85 10.03 12.84
CA GLY A 25 9.96 11.13 13.79
C GLY A 25 11.36 11.21 14.42
N GLU A 26 11.55 12.25 15.22
CA GLU A 26 12.75 12.40 16.07
C GLU A 26 12.76 11.33 17.18
N PRO A 27 13.93 10.98 17.73
CA PRO A 27 14.06 10.04 18.84
C PRO A 27 13.68 10.70 20.18
N SER A 28 12.42 11.06 20.33
CA SER A 28 11.90 11.72 21.54
C SER A 28 10.83 10.86 22.22
N LEU A 29 10.52 11.18 23.47
CA LEU A 29 9.45 10.52 24.23
C LEU A 29 8.04 10.79 23.65
N GLU A 30 7.90 11.74 22.76
CA GLU A 30 6.66 12.02 22.04
C GLU A 30 6.48 11.08 20.82
N ASN A 31 7.54 10.38 20.41
CA ASN A 31 7.51 9.46 19.29
C ASN A 31 7.18 8.03 19.79
N PRO A 32 6.01 7.47 19.47
CA PRO A 32 5.62 6.13 19.91
C PRO A 32 6.62 5.03 19.53
N PHE A 33 7.30 5.15 18.41
CA PHE A 33 8.29 4.13 17.97
C PHE A 33 9.55 4.07 18.83
N VAL A 34 9.76 5.02 19.73
CA VAL A 34 10.90 4.99 20.68
C VAL A 34 10.62 4.08 21.86
N PHE A 35 9.39 4.05 22.38
CA PHE A 35 9.03 3.31 23.59
C PHE A 35 8.04 2.16 23.37
N THR A 36 7.34 2.11 22.22
CA THR A 36 6.47 0.98 21.90
C THR A 36 7.30 -0.22 21.48
N GLU A 37 6.96 -1.38 22.05
CA GLU A 37 7.61 -2.63 21.65
C GLU A 37 7.21 -2.98 20.20
N THR A 38 8.20 -2.98 19.33
CA THR A 38 8.09 -3.37 17.92
C THR A 38 9.10 -4.48 17.61
N PRO A 39 8.93 -5.70 18.16
CA PRO A 39 10.00 -6.70 18.17
C PRO A 39 10.50 -7.09 16.77
N PHE A 40 9.62 -7.18 15.80
CA PHE A 40 10.01 -7.51 14.44
C PHE A 40 10.81 -6.36 13.77
N LEU A 41 10.36 -5.12 13.90
CA LEU A 41 11.10 -3.96 13.37
C LEU A 41 12.44 -3.79 14.07
N LYS A 42 12.49 -3.93 15.40
CA LYS A 42 13.75 -3.94 16.16
C LYS A 42 14.69 -5.02 15.68
N LYS A 43 14.20 -6.23 15.40
CA LYS A 43 15.03 -7.30 14.83
C LYS A 43 15.58 -6.92 13.46
N LEU A 44 14.75 -6.46 12.53
CA LEU A 44 15.17 -6.03 11.18
C LEU A 44 16.21 -4.91 11.22
N LEU A 45 16.02 -3.95 12.14
CA LEU A 45 16.88 -2.78 12.31
C LEU A 45 18.03 -3.02 13.31
N ARG A 46 18.28 -4.29 13.70
CA ARG A 46 19.37 -4.68 14.64
C ARG A 46 19.34 -3.91 15.96
N GLY A 47 18.16 -3.71 16.53
CA GLY A 47 17.93 -3.03 17.80
C GLY A 47 17.66 -1.52 17.68
N ASN A 48 17.86 -0.92 16.52
CA ASN A 48 17.58 0.50 16.32
C ASN A 48 16.07 0.78 16.28
N PRO A 49 15.60 1.91 16.83
CA PRO A 49 14.21 2.32 16.74
C PRO A 49 13.87 2.82 15.32
N LEU A 50 12.58 2.82 14.98
CA LEU A 50 12.10 3.38 13.72
C LEU A 50 11.98 4.91 13.83
N THR A 51 13.13 5.59 13.72
CA THR A 51 13.26 7.05 13.84
C THR A 51 14.04 7.63 12.67
N ARG A 52 14.06 8.96 12.57
CA ARG A 52 14.82 9.68 11.55
C ARG A 52 16.31 9.40 11.63
N GLU A 53 16.87 9.24 12.83
CA GLU A 53 18.31 8.95 13.02
C GLU A 53 18.71 7.59 12.47
N THR A 54 17.78 6.64 12.41
CA THR A 54 18.02 5.31 11.83
C THR A 54 17.97 5.33 10.28
N SER A 55 17.62 6.45 9.66
CA SER A 55 17.62 6.60 8.21
C SER A 55 19.02 6.36 7.62
N GLY A 56 19.08 5.67 6.49
CA GLY A 56 20.33 5.22 5.88
C GLY A 56 20.80 3.86 6.41
N PHE A 57 20.07 3.25 7.33
CA PHE A 57 20.35 1.88 7.78
C PHE A 57 20.22 0.88 6.62
N HIS A 58 21.19 -0.02 6.54
CA HIS A 58 21.20 -1.09 5.55
C HIS A 58 21.84 -2.35 6.14
N ASN A 59 21.25 -3.50 5.89
CA ASN A 59 21.83 -4.81 6.12
C ASN A 59 21.34 -5.78 5.03
N GLU A 60 21.61 -7.07 5.19
CA GLU A 60 21.23 -8.12 4.23
C GLU A 60 19.71 -8.33 4.13
N GLU A 61 18.95 -7.96 5.17
CA GLU A 61 17.51 -8.22 5.28
C GLU A 61 16.68 -6.96 5.07
N ALA A 62 17.20 -5.76 5.35
CA ALA A 62 16.42 -4.53 5.37
C ALA A 62 17.22 -3.29 5.00
N THR A 63 16.53 -2.34 4.40
CA THR A 63 17.02 -0.96 4.16
C THR A 63 15.95 0.02 4.66
N LEU A 64 16.38 1.03 5.43
CA LEU A 64 15.51 2.11 5.90
C LEU A 64 16.00 3.45 5.37
N TRP A 65 15.14 4.15 4.62
CA TRP A 65 15.38 5.49 4.11
C TRP A 65 14.27 6.46 4.52
N ALA A 66 14.66 7.62 5.04
CA ALA A 66 13.76 8.74 5.18
C ALA A 66 13.52 9.37 3.80
N LEU A 67 12.25 9.57 3.45
CA LEU A 67 11.85 10.28 2.24
C LEU A 67 11.26 11.64 2.61
N ASP A 68 11.56 12.66 1.81
CA ASP A 68 10.90 13.96 1.95
C ASP A 68 9.47 13.90 1.40
N ALA A 69 8.51 13.71 2.29
CA ALA A 69 7.10 13.65 1.93
C ALA A 69 6.50 15.01 1.50
N GLN A 70 7.21 16.13 1.73
CA GLN A 70 6.81 17.45 1.21
C GLN A 70 7.05 17.55 -0.30
N LEU A 71 7.98 16.77 -0.84
CA LEU A 71 8.24 16.71 -2.29
C LEU A 71 8.53 18.09 -2.91
N GLY A 72 9.16 18.98 -2.12
CA GLY A 72 9.50 20.34 -2.54
C GLY A 72 8.31 21.32 -2.58
N VAL A 73 7.19 20.99 -1.96
CA VAL A 73 6.00 21.87 -1.82
C VAL A 73 5.77 22.14 -0.34
N SER A 74 5.65 23.41 0.03
CA SER A 74 5.43 23.79 1.42
C SER A 74 4.08 23.30 1.95
N GLY A 75 4.02 23.01 3.26
CA GLY A 75 2.83 22.52 3.95
C GLY A 75 2.98 21.09 4.48
N LEU A 76 1.95 20.61 5.14
CA LEU A 76 1.93 19.23 5.64
C LEU A 76 1.64 18.27 4.50
N PRO A 77 2.42 17.21 4.34
CA PRO A 77 2.11 16.12 3.42
C PRO A 77 0.71 15.57 3.65
N GLN A 78 0.01 15.24 2.57
CA GLN A 78 -1.39 14.82 2.61
C GLN A 78 -1.62 13.55 1.81
N SER A 79 -2.59 12.73 2.24
CA SER A 79 -2.83 11.39 1.71
C SER A 79 -3.08 11.32 0.21
N ALA A 80 -3.91 12.21 -0.36
CA ALA A 80 -4.25 12.11 -1.78
C ALA A 80 -3.04 12.39 -2.68
N THR A 81 -2.26 13.43 -2.39
CA THR A 81 -1.05 13.75 -3.17
C THR A 81 0.09 12.79 -2.90
N GLY A 82 0.28 12.34 -1.64
CA GLY A 82 1.30 11.35 -1.29
C GLY A 82 1.05 10.01 -1.99
N GLN A 83 -0.15 9.46 -1.86
CA GLN A 83 -0.51 8.21 -2.53
C GLN A 83 -0.45 8.33 -4.06
N ALA A 84 -0.95 9.43 -4.64
CA ALA A 84 -0.83 9.65 -6.08
C ALA A 84 0.63 9.64 -6.55
N THR A 85 1.54 10.26 -5.78
CA THR A 85 2.97 10.22 -6.09
C THR A 85 3.52 8.80 -6.05
N LEU A 86 3.21 8.02 -5.02
CA LEU A 86 3.67 6.63 -4.88
C LEU A 86 3.14 5.73 -5.98
N PHE A 87 1.87 5.89 -6.36
CA PHE A 87 1.22 5.04 -7.37
C PHE A 87 1.51 5.44 -8.82
N THR A 88 2.11 6.60 -9.07
CA THR A 88 2.38 7.07 -10.43
C THR A 88 3.86 7.36 -10.69
N GLY A 89 4.68 7.49 -9.65
CA GLY A 89 6.06 7.96 -9.76
C GLY A 89 6.18 9.45 -10.10
N ILE A 90 5.07 10.18 -10.15
CA ILE A 90 5.05 11.61 -10.50
C ILE A 90 4.84 12.46 -9.25
N ASN A 91 5.62 13.50 -9.07
CA ASN A 91 5.48 14.44 -7.96
C ASN A 91 4.12 15.16 -8.03
N ALA A 92 3.09 14.57 -7.42
CA ALA A 92 1.71 15.05 -7.49
C ALA A 92 1.50 16.40 -6.78
N PRO A 93 2.04 16.66 -5.57
CA PRO A 93 1.88 17.97 -4.97
C PRO A 93 2.55 19.08 -5.77
N ARG A 94 3.69 18.84 -6.39
CA ARG A 94 4.33 19.82 -7.28
C ARG A 94 3.48 20.11 -8.51
N ARG A 95 2.81 19.09 -9.06
CA ARG A 95 1.91 19.25 -10.23
C ARG A 95 0.65 20.05 -9.87
N LEU A 96 0.14 19.92 -8.65
CA LEU A 96 -1.01 20.68 -8.15
C LEU A 96 -0.65 22.07 -7.61
N GLY A 97 0.58 22.27 -7.11
CA GLY A 97 1.02 23.44 -6.37
C GLY A 97 0.68 23.40 -4.87
N TYR A 98 0.08 22.32 -4.37
CA TYR A 98 -0.30 22.17 -2.97
C TYR A 98 -0.49 20.69 -2.58
N HIS A 99 -0.52 20.42 -1.26
CA HIS A 99 -0.88 19.12 -0.71
C HIS A 99 -2.40 18.97 -0.60
N LEU A 100 -2.94 17.89 -1.16
CA LEU A 100 -4.38 17.58 -1.12
C LEU A 100 -4.66 16.43 -0.16
N ASN A 101 -5.57 16.68 0.80
CA ASN A 101 -5.99 15.67 1.76
C ASN A 101 -7.12 14.78 1.23
N GLY A 102 -7.21 13.57 1.76
CA GLY A 102 -8.33 12.64 1.62
C GLY A 102 -8.45 12.06 0.23
N PHE A 103 -9.31 12.65 -0.60
CA PHE A 103 -9.67 12.06 -1.90
C PHE A 103 -9.11 12.86 -3.07
N PRO A 104 -8.67 12.17 -4.15
CA PRO A 104 -8.12 12.84 -5.32
C PRO A 104 -9.17 13.67 -6.06
N ASN A 105 -8.79 14.90 -6.40
CA ASN A 105 -9.53 15.78 -7.29
C ASN A 105 -9.36 15.35 -8.76
N GLN A 106 -10.01 16.07 -9.69
CA GLN A 106 -9.97 15.70 -11.10
C GLN A 106 -8.55 15.60 -11.68
N PRO A 107 -7.63 16.54 -11.46
CA PRO A 107 -6.25 16.43 -11.95
C PRO A 107 -5.51 15.18 -11.44
N LEU A 108 -5.70 14.79 -10.17
CA LEU A 108 -5.09 13.58 -9.64
C LEU A 108 -5.74 12.31 -10.18
N ARG A 109 -7.03 12.33 -10.47
CA ARG A 109 -7.72 11.20 -11.11
C ARG A 109 -7.21 10.94 -12.51
N GLU A 110 -7.03 12.01 -13.29
CA GLU A 110 -6.43 11.94 -14.62
C GLU A 110 -5.00 11.41 -14.57
N LEU A 111 -4.22 11.87 -13.60
CA LEU A 111 -2.87 11.36 -13.36
C LEU A 111 -2.85 9.88 -13.04
N LEU A 112 -3.69 9.43 -12.10
CA LEU A 112 -3.80 8.01 -11.73
C LEU A 112 -4.29 7.12 -12.87
N ALA A 113 -5.15 7.66 -13.74
CA ALA A 113 -5.64 6.95 -14.91
C ALA A 113 -4.54 6.78 -15.98
N ALA A 114 -3.74 7.82 -16.20
CA ALA A 114 -2.70 7.83 -17.24
C ALA A 114 -1.43 7.08 -16.82
N GLU A 115 -0.99 7.26 -15.56
CA GLU A 115 0.35 6.87 -15.10
C GLU A 115 0.31 5.84 -13.95
N GLY A 116 -0.86 5.25 -13.68
CA GLY A 116 -1.03 4.34 -12.55
C GLY A 116 -0.18 3.07 -12.69
N ILE A 117 0.52 2.70 -11.61
CA ILE A 117 1.45 1.56 -11.57
C ILE A 117 0.82 0.24 -12.04
N PHE A 118 -0.43 -0.03 -11.69
CA PHE A 118 -1.09 -1.26 -12.11
C PHE A 118 -1.36 -1.32 -13.62
N THR A 119 -1.67 -0.17 -14.23
CA THR A 119 -1.78 -0.08 -15.70
C THR A 119 -0.43 -0.39 -16.35
N SER A 120 0.62 0.30 -15.92
CA SER A 120 1.97 0.14 -16.46
C SER A 120 2.53 -1.28 -16.32
N LEU A 121 2.31 -1.92 -15.16
CA LEU A 121 2.78 -3.28 -14.91
C LEU A 121 2.00 -4.31 -15.75
N ARG A 122 0.68 -4.18 -15.84
CA ARG A 122 -0.15 -5.09 -16.64
C ARG A 122 0.15 -4.99 -18.14
N GLU A 123 0.40 -3.79 -18.66
CA GLU A 123 0.81 -3.61 -20.06
C GLU A 123 2.13 -4.32 -20.38
N LYS A 124 2.99 -4.50 -19.36
CA LYS A 124 4.22 -5.29 -19.46
C LYS A 124 4.02 -6.77 -19.20
N GLY A 125 2.80 -7.23 -18.96
CA GLY A 125 2.46 -8.64 -18.75
C GLY A 125 2.56 -9.13 -17.32
N TYR A 126 2.84 -8.27 -16.33
CA TYR A 126 2.92 -8.67 -14.94
C TYR A 126 1.53 -8.93 -14.32
N ARG A 127 1.45 -9.96 -13.50
CA ARG A 127 0.26 -10.30 -12.70
C ARG A 127 0.22 -9.42 -11.46
N CYS A 128 -0.79 -8.59 -11.34
CA CYS A 128 -0.94 -7.64 -10.23
C CYS A 128 -2.22 -7.89 -9.45
N THR A 129 -2.22 -7.55 -8.17
CA THR A 129 -3.43 -7.54 -7.33
C THR A 129 -3.40 -6.40 -6.33
N PHE A 130 -4.58 -5.98 -5.88
CA PHE A 130 -4.76 -5.09 -4.73
C PHE A 130 -5.60 -5.82 -3.69
N VAL A 131 -5.00 -6.23 -2.60
CA VAL A 131 -5.51 -7.24 -1.68
C VAL A 131 -6.67 -6.77 -0.81
N ASN A 132 -6.96 -5.45 -0.76
CA ASN A 132 -8.01 -4.93 0.11
C ASN A 132 -9.40 -5.39 -0.31
N ALA A 133 -10.16 -5.92 0.66
CA ALA A 133 -11.57 -6.24 0.50
C ALA A 133 -12.45 -5.02 0.71
N TYR A 134 -13.57 -4.98 0.00
CA TYR A 134 -14.54 -3.92 0.05
C TYR A 134 -15.90 -4.40 0.55
N ARG A 135 -16.61 -3.53 1.26
CA ARG A 135 -17.97 -3.78 1.78
C ARG A 135 -19.01 -3.74 0.65
N PRO A 136 -20.20 -4.37 0.82
CA PRO A 136 -21.24 -4.44 -0.22
C PRO A 136 -21.61 -3.10 -0.84
N LYS A 137 -21.74 -2.05 -0.03
CA LYS A 137 -22.08 -0.69 -0.49
C LYS A 137 -21.08 -0.13 -1.52
N PHE A 138 -19.84 -0.59 -1.53
CA PHE A 138 -18.86 -0.21 -2.55
C PHE A 138 -19.27 -0.75 -3.92
N PHE A 139 -19.65 -2.02 -3.99
CA PHE A 139 -20.05 -2.67 -5.25
C PHE A 139 -21.38 -2.12 -5.79
N GLU A 140 -22.31 -1.74 -4.92
CA GLU A 140 -23.54 -1.04 -5.33
C GLU A 140 -23.22 0.28 -6.05
N LYS A 141 -22.29 1.06 -5.48
CA LYS A 141 -21.83 2.30 -6.10
C LYS A 141 -21.04 2.06 -7.38
N LEU A 142 -20.22 1.03 -7.40
CA LEU A 142 -19.40 0.68 -8.57
C LEU A 142 -20.26 0.33 -9.78
N LYS A 143 -21.42 -0.34 -9.59
CA LYS A 143 -22.41 -0.67 -10.64
C LYS A 143 -23.03 0.58 -11.26
N GLN A 144 -23.11 1.69 -10.53
CA GLN A 144 -23.62 2.97 -11.01
C GLN A 144 -22.58 3.78 -11.81
N GLY A 145 -21.41 3.23 -12.06
CA GLY A 145 -20.23 3.89 -12.59
C GLY A 145 -19.35 4.44 -11.48
N LEU A 146 -18.14 4.91 -11.81
CA LEU A 146 -17.32 5.66 -10.84
C LEU A 146 -17.84 7.09 -10.75
N PRO A 147 -18.85 7.36 -9.95
CA PRO A 147 -19.31 8.72 -9.80
C PRO A 147 -18.37 9.44 -8.85
N GLY A 148 -18.05 10.60 -9.18
CA GLY A 148 -17.65 11.69 -8.28
C GLY A 148 -16.83 11.29 -7.08
N SER A 149 -16.44 11.79 -6.33
CA SER A 149 -15.66 12.42 -5.34
C SER A 149 -15.07 11.62 -4.17
N ARG A 150 -15.39 10.38 -3.87
CA ARG A 150 -14.95 9.75 -2.60
C ARG A 150 -14.35 8.35 -2.72
N TYR A 151 -13.46 8.17 -3.68
CA TYR A 151 -12.60 6.99 -3.74
C TYR A 151 -11.15 7.38 -3.47
N SER A 152 -10.44 6.58 -2.68
CA SER A 152 -9.02 6.77 -2.41
C SER A 152 -8.18 6.61 -3.68
N CYS A 153 -6.95 7.09 -3.66
CA CYS A 153 -6.01 6.87 -4.76
C CYS A 153 -5.78 5.38 -5.02
N SER A 154 -5.66 4.57 -3.96
CA SER A 154 -5.51 3.11 -4.07
C SER A 154 -6.70 2.46 -4.78
N THR A 155 -7.93 2.86 -4.47
CA THR A 155 -9.13 2.39 -5.17
C THR A 155 -9.12 2.79 -6.65
N LEU A 156 -8.75 4.03 -6.95
CA LEU A 156 -8.76 4.53 -8.34
C LEU A 156 -7.66 3.88 -9.19
N VAL A 157 -6.44 3.73 -8.67
CA VAL A 157 -5.37 3.06 -9.42
C VAL A 157 -5.69 1.58 -9.69
N THR A 158 -6.38 0.92 -8.75
CA THR A 158 -6.92 -0.44 -8.92
C THR A 158 -7.96 -0.48 -10.04
N TYR A 159 -8.90 0.46 -10.03
CA TYR A 159 -9.94 0.57 -11.05
C TYR A 159 -9.38 0.85 -12.44
N TYR A 160 -8.53 1.86 -12.58
CA TYR A 160 -7.91 2.21 -13.86
C TYR A 160 -6.99 1.10 -14.38
N GLY A 161 -6.29 0.41 -13.47
CA GLY A 161 -5.52 -0.80 -13.76
C GLY A 161 -6.39 -2.01 -14.14
N LYS A 162 -7.74 -1.91 -14.09
CA LYS A 162 -8.69 -2.99 -14.39
C LYS A 162 -8.43 -4.26 -13.57
N LEU A 163 -7.99 -4.08 -12.32
CA LEU A 163 -7.85 -5.20 -11.39
C LEU A 163 -9.21 -5.53 -10.73
N PRO A 164 -9.43 -6.79 -10.36
CA PRO A 164 -10.61 -7.17 -9.62
C PRO A 164 -10.62 -6.52 -8.23
N PHE A 165 -11.82 -6.18 -7.75
CA PHE A 165 -12.02 -5.80 -6.36
C PHE A 165 -12.51 -7.00 -5.56
N TYR A 166 -11.91 -7.24 -4.42
CA TYR A 166 -12.31 -8.30 -3.51
C TYR A 166 -13.46 -7.88 -2.60
N ASN A 167 -14.37 -8.80 -2.33
CA ASN A 167 -15.52 -8.60 -1.46
C ASN A 167 -15.34 -9.32 -0.10
N LEU A 168 -16.38 -9.32 0.74
CA LEU A 168 -16.33 -9.99 2.04
C LEU A 168 -16.30 -11.52 1.93
N ASP A 169 -16.80 -12.12 0.86
CA ASP A 169 -16.72 -13.57 0.65
C ASP A 169 -15.29 -13.96 0.28
N ASP A 170 -14.61 -13.15 -0.51
CA ASP A 170 -13.18 -13.32 -0.80
C ASP A 170 -12.33 -13.17 0.48
N LEU A 171 -12.67 -12.20 1.34
CA LEU A 171 -12.04 -12.02 2.65
C LEU A 171 -12.20 -13.26 3.53
N LYS A 172 -13.42 -13.78 3.65
CA LYS A 172 -13.76 -15.01 4.40
C LYS A 172 -13.04 -16.24 3.83
N ALA A 173 -12.86 -16.29 2.52
CA ALA A 173 -12.13 -17.35 1.83
C ALA A 173 -10.59 -17.20 1.93
N GLY A 174 -10.08 -16.17 2.61
CA GLY A 174 -8.64 -15.92 2.75
C GLY A 174 -7.93 -15.40 1.51
N LYS A 175 -8.68 -14.87 0.54
CA LYS A 175 -8.17 -14.30 -0.72
C LYS A 175 -7.91 -12.80 -0.65
N ALA A 176 -8.27 -12.16 0.47
CA ALA A 176 -8.14 -10.73 0.66
C ALA A 176 -7.86 -10.40 2.13
N LEU A 177 -7.51 -9.14 2.37
CA LEU A 177 -7.41 -8.53 3.70
C LEU A 177 -8.34 -7.32 3.80
N TYR A 178 -8.77 -6.99 5.00
CA TYR A 178 -9.44 -5.72 5.24
C TYR A 178 -8.44 -4.67 5.70
N MET A 179 -8.78 -3.39 5.61
CA MET A 179 -7.84 -2.28 5.83
C MET A 179 -7.30 -2.18 7.26
N ASP A 180 -7.97 -2.76 8.25
CA ASP A 180 -7.52 -2.85 9.65
C ASP A 180 -6.70 -4.11 9.97
N LEU A 181 -6.53 -4.99 8.99
CA LEU A 181 -5.82 -6.28 9.04
C LEU A 181 -6.50 -7.34 9.92
N THR A 182 -7.12 -6.96 11.03
CA THR A 182 -7.69 -7.88 12.05
C THR A 182 -9.17 -8.19 11.84
N ASN A 183 -9.88 -7.43 11.02
CA ASN A 183 -11.34 -7.49 10.78
C ASN A 183 -12.19 -6.98 11.97
N GLU A 184 -11.60 -6.40 13.01
CA GLU A 184 -12.31 -5.82 14.15
C GLU A 184 -13.31 -4.75 13.71
N LEU A 185 -12.88 -3.81 12.84
CA LEU A 185 -13.75 -2.76 12.31
C LEU A 185 -14.96 -3.31 11.54
N LEU A 186 -14.82 -4.44 10.85
CA LEU A 186 -15.95 -5.06 10.17
C LEU A 186 -16.99 -5.57 11.16
N ASN A 187 -16.53 -6.20 12.24
CA ASN A 187 -17.42 -6.72 13.29
C ASN A 187 -18.09 -5.59 14.06
N GLU A 188 -17.39 -4.50 14.38
CA GLU A 188 -17.98 -3.27 14.93
C GLU A 188 -19.06 -2.67 14.02
N MET A 189 -18.91 -2.80 12.72
CA MET A 189 -19.90 -2.37 11.72
C MET A 189 -21.05 -3.37 11.50
N GLY A 190 -21.07 -4.49 12.26
CA GLY A 190 -22.12 -5.50 12.18
C GLY A 190 -21.91 -6.57 11.09
N PHE A 191 -20.71 -6.68 10.50
CA PHE A 191 -20.38 -7.75 9.56
C PHE A 191 -19.79 -8.94 10.34
N SER A 192 -20.40 -10.11 10.21
CA SER A 192 -19.86 -11.33 10.84
C SER A 192 -18.68 -11.88 10.05
N VAL A 193 -17.49 -11.52 10.47
CA VAL A 193 -16.21 -11.97 9.89
C VAL A 193 -15.32 -12.49 11.00
N THR A 194 -14.58 -13.56 10.75
CA THR A 194 -13.61 -14.07 11.71
C THR A 194 -12.48 -13.05 11.93
N GLU A 195 -12.28 -12.67 13.18
CA GLU A 195 -11.11 -11.89 13.56
C GLU A 195 -9.84 -12.72 13.40
N ILE A 196 -8.79 -12.06 12.95
CA ILE A 196 -7.47 -12.67 12.78
C ILE A 196 -6.41 -11.80 13.44
N THR A 197 -5.32 -12.42 13.84
CA THR A 197 -4.19 -11.68 14.40
C THR A 197 -3.41 -10.94 13.28
N PRO A 198 -2.64 -9.89 13.61
CA PRO A 198 -1.74 -9.25 12.64
C PRO A 198 -0.75 -10.25 12.01
N GLU A 199 -0.30 -11.25 12.77
CA GLU A 199 0.58 -12.30 12.25
C GLU A 199 -0.12 -13.17 11.21
N GLU A 200 -1.37 -13.57 11.45
CA GLU A 200 -2.17 -14.33 10.48
C GLU A 200 -2.45 -13.51 9.22
N ALA A 201 -2.70 -12.20 9.37
CA ALA A 201 -2.84 -11.28 8.24
C ALA A 201 -1.56 -11.22 7.40
N GLY A 202 -0.39 -11.13 8.04
CA GLY A 202 0.90 -11.18 7.38
C GLY A 202 1.14 -12.49 6.61
N LYS A 203 0.86 -13.65 7.24
CA LYS A 203 0.93 -14.97 6.58
C LYS A 203 0.00 -15.06 5.37
N ARG A 204 -1.23 -14.52 5.51
CA ARG A 204 -2.20 -14.46 4.41
C ARG A 204 -1.71 -13.58 3.27
N LEU A 205 -1.15 -12.40 3.58
CA LEU A 205 -0.60 -11.49 2.57
C LEU A 205 0.52 -12.15 1.76
N VAL A 206 1.46 -12.82 2.42
CA VAL A 206 2.55 -13.56 1.76
C VAL A 206 1.98 -14.66 0.86
N LYS A 207 1.01 -15.45 1.36
CA LYS A 207 0.36 -16.51 0.57
C LYS A 207 -0.37 -15.97 -0.65
N ILE A 208 -1.00 -14.81 -0.56
CA ILE A 208 -1.63 -14.15 -1.71
C ILE A 208 -0.56 -13.64 -2.66
N GLY A 209 0.42 -12.90 -2.13
CA GLY A 209 1.49 -12.26 -2.91
C GLY A 209 2.32 -13.24 -3.73
N SER A 210 2.53 -14.47 -3.23
CA SER A 210 3.25 -15.52 -3.98
C SER A 210 2.56 -15.98 -5.29
N ASN A 211 1.33 -15.55 -5.56
CA ASN A 211 0.62 -15.82 -6.81
C ASN A 211 0.67 -14.65 -7.80
N PHE A 212 1.28 -13.53 -7.43
CA PHE A 212 1.35 -12.32 -8.23
C PHE A 212 2.77 -11.79 -8.27
N ASP A 213 3.10 -11.09 -9.33
CA ASP A 213 4.41 -10.46 -9.48
C ASP A 213 4.46 -9.15 -8.68
N PHE A 214 3.28 -8.50 -8.49
CA PHE A 214 3.13 -7.27 -7.71
C PHE A 214 1.80 -7.25 -6.93
N THR A 215 1.90 -7.03 -5.62
CA THR A 215 0.76 -7.01 -4.68
C THR A 215 0.75 -5.74 -3.87
#